data_0bcf0c0388308bc954da11a526369d0e
#
_entry.id   0bcf0c0388308bc954da11a526369d0e
#
_cell.length_a   1.000
_cell.length_b   1.000
_cell.length_c   1.000
_cell.angle_alpha   90.00
_cell.angle_beta   90.00
_cell.angle_gamma   90.00
#
_symmetry.space_group_name_H-M   'P 1'
#
loop_
_entity.id
_entity.type
_entity.pdbx_description
1 polymer ?
#
loop_
_entity_poly.entity_id
_entity_poly.type
_entity_poly.pdbx_seq_one_letter_code
_entity_poly.pdbx_strand_id
1 'polypeptide(L)'
;FPTRRSSDLRYCPSIEDKVMRFADRNQHQIFLEPEGLTSNEIYPNGISTSLPFDVQMQIVRSMQGMENAKIVRPGYAIEYDFFDPRDLKPTLESKYIQGLFFAGQINGTTGYEEAAAQGLLAGLNAARFSAEKEGWAPRRDQAYLGVLVDDLCTLGTKEPYRMFTSRAEYRLMLREDNADLRLTEQGRELGLVDDERWARFNEKLESIERERRRLKTSWVNPLAESAAEVNAHLTAPQIGRASCRERV
;
A
#
# COMPACT_ATOMS: atom_id res chain seq x y z
N PHE A 1 29.15 2.53 2.18
CA PHE A 1 27.81 3.18 2.16
C PHE A 1 27.65 4.00 3.44
N PRO A 2 27.38 5.30 3.37
CA PRO A 2 27.04 6.06 4.57
C PRO A 2 25.66 5.61 5.06
N THR A 3 25.64 4.80 6.11
CA THR A 3 24.40 4.48 6.82
C THR A 3 23.94 5.74 7.56
N ARG A 4 22.72 6.18 7.30
CA ARG A 4 22.05 7.16 8.17
C ARG A 4 21.24 6.38 9.20
N ARG A 5 21.39 6.72 10.48
CA ARG A 5 20.52 6.16 11.52
C ARG A 5 19.12 6.72 11.33
N SER A 6 18.13 5.86 11.30
CA SER A 6 16.77 6.23 10.94
C SER A 6 15.86 6.52 12.12
N SER A 7 16.38 7.09 13.21
CA SER A 7 15.52 7.68 14.23
C SER A 7 14.53 8.68 13.63
N ASP A 8 14.91 9.30 12.52
CA ASP A 8 14.10 10.28 11.79
C ASP A 8 13.06 9.65 10.85
N LEU A 9 13.13 8.34 10.58
CA LEU A 9 12.25 7.61 9.66
C LEU A 9 11.10 6.86 10.35
N ARG A 10 10.81 7.17 11.61
CA ARG A 10 9.73 6.53 12.37
C ARG A 10 8.38 7.10 11.97
N TYR A 11 7.51 6.29 11.35
CA TYR A 11 6.16 6.73 10.96
C TYR A 11 5.20 6.90 12.15
N CYS A 12 5.33 6.07 13.20
CA CYS A 12 4.54 6.23 14.42
C CYS A 12 5.16 7.30 15.30
N PRO A 13 4.57 8.48 15.42
CA PRO A 13 5.08 9.52 16.32
C PRO A 13 5.04 9.01 17.76
N SER A 14 6.14 9.21 18.47
CA SER A 14 6.22 8.92 19.89
C SER A 14 5.30 9.85 20.69
N ILE A 15 5.06 9.54 21.96
CA ILE A 15 4.27 10.45 22.80
C ILE A 15 4.97 11.80 22.92
N GLU A 16 6.30 11.81 22.93
CA GLU A 16 7.12 13.02 22.97
C GLU A 16 6.88 13.89 21.74
N ASP A 17 6.86 13.28 20.54
CA ASP A 17 6.55 13.98 19.28
C ASP A 17 5.15 14.55 19.28
N LYS A 18 4.17 13.78 19.80
CA LYS A 18 2.78 14.23 19.88
C LYS A 18 2.64 15.44 20.81
N VAL A 19 3.27 15.40 21.96
CA VAL A 19 3.25 16.52 22.93
C VAL A 19 3.87 17.76 22.31
N MET A 20 4.97 17.63 21.58
CA MET A 20 5.64 18.77 20.94
C MET A 20 4.83 19.31 19.75
N ARG A 21 4.30 18.45 18.89
CA ARG A 21 3.53 18.86 17.70
C ARG A 21 2.16 19.42 18.03
N PHE A 22 1.55 18.98 19.12
CA PHE A 22 0.20 19.35 19.54
C PHE A 22 0.20 19.95 20.94
N ALA A 23 1.17 20.83 21.21
CA ALA A 23 1.34 21.48 22.51
C ALA A 23 0.14 22.33 22.93
N ASP A 24 -0.71 22.73 21.99
CA ASP A 24 -1.98 23.41 22.21
C ASP A 24 -3.12 22.49 22.69
N ARG A 25 -2.92 21.17 22.62
CA ARG A 25 -3.89 20.17 23.08
C ARG A 25 -3.69 19.81 24.53
N ASN A 26 -4.77 19.84 25.30
CA ASN A 26 -4.74 19.53 26.73
C ASN A 26 -4.81 18.02 27.04
N GLN A 27 -5.09 17.21 26.03
CA GLN A 27 -5.24 15.75 26.19
C GLN A 27 -4.93 15.00 24.91
N HIS A 28 -4.47 13.76 25.08
CA HIS A 28 -4.25 12.81 24.00
C HIS A 28 -5.09 11.55 24.25
N GLN A 29 -5.69 11.01 23.22
CA GLN A 29 -6.46 9.78 23.31
C GLN A 29 -5.53 8.58 23.33
N ILE A 30 -5.81 7.65 24.26
CA ILE A 30 -5.13 6.38 24.42
C ILE A 30 -6.20 5.30 24.38
N PHE A 31 -5.93 4.22 23.63
CA PHE A 31 -6.79 3.06 23.61
C PHE A 31 -6.14 1.94 24.42
N LEU A 32 -6.90 1.33 25.32
CA LEU A 32 -6.47 0.18 26.11
C LEU A 32 -7.06 -1.08 25.47
N GLU A 33 -6.21 -1.87 24.86
CA GLU A 33 -6.59 -3.04 24.09
C GLU A 33 -6.11 -4.30 24.81
N PRO A 34 -7.01 -5.21 25.26
CA PRO A 34 -6.59 -6.51 25.79
C PRO A 34 -5.84 -7.31 24.71
N GLU A 35 -4.68 -7.87 25.06
CA GLU A 35 -3.90 -8.70 24.11
C GLU A 35 -4.53 -10.06 23.81
N GLY A 36 -5.63 -10.40 24.45
CA GLY A 36 -6.40 -11.61 24.19
C GLY A 36 -7.57 -11.77 25.17
N LEU A 37 -8.52 -12.66 24.83
CA LEU A 37 -9.72 -12.88 25.61
C LEU A 37 -9.45 -13.41 27.03
N THR A 38 -8.32 -14.08 27.23
CA THR A 38 -7.91 -14.67 28.52
C THR A 38 -6.61 -14.08 29.06
N SER A 39 -6.08 -13.05 28.39
CA SER A 39 -4.84 -12.38 28.82
C SER A 39 -5.15 -11.25 29.81
N ASN A 40 -4.32 -11.12 30.82
CA ASN A 40 -4.33 -9.99 31.75
C ASN A 40 -3.44 -8.81 31.26
N GLU A 41 -2.78 -8.99 30.10
CA GLU A 41 -1.94 -7.97 29.50
C GLU A 41 -2.80 -7.03 28.65
N ILE A 42 -2.58 -5.74 28.83
CA ILE A 42 -3.27 -4.66 28.12
C ILE A 42 -2.24 -3.91 27.28
N TYR A 43 -2.51 -3.74 26.01
CA TYR A 43 -1.70 -2.92 25.12
C TYR A 43 -2.21 -1.47 25.11
N PRO A 44 -1.41 -0.50 25.58
CA PRO A 44 -1.81 0.91 25.57
C PRO A 44 -1.44 1.52 24.21
N ASN A 45 -2.38 1.55 23.29
CA ASN A 45 -2.18 2.16 21.98
C ASN A 45 -2.21 3.68 22.07
N GLY A 46 -1.20 4.33 21.50
CA GLY A 46 -1.12 5.80 21.43
C GLY A 46 -0.03 6.44 22.26
N ILE A 47 0.69 5.68 23.11
CA ILE A 47 1.78 6.15 23.94
C ILE A 47 3.13 5.53 23.63
N SER A 48 3.38 5.23 22.34
CA SER A 48 4.71 4.76 21.91
C SER A 48 5.80 5.69 22.43
N THR A 49 6.81 5.13 23.10
CA THR A 49 7.91 5.90 23.67
C THR A 49 9.20 5.11 23.70
N SER A 50 10.32 5.80 23.70
CA SER A 50 11.67 5.25 23.92
C SER A 50 12.36 5.86 25.14
N LEU A 51 11.62 6.60 25.96
CA LEU A 51 12.14 7.20 27.19
C LEU A 51 12.64 6.13 28.16
N PRO A 52 13.49 6.50 29.14
CA PRO A 52 13.92 5.60 30.18
C PRO A 52 12.75 4.96 30.96
N PHE A 53 12.95 3.75 31.45
CA PHE A 53 11.89 2.94 32.07
C PHE A 53 11.18 3.63 33.24
N ASP A 54 11.94 4.33 34.10
CA ASP A 54 11.43 5.09 35.23
C ASP A 54 10.48 6.21 34.77
N VAL A 55 10.79 6.87 33.67
CA VAL A 55 9.92 7.89 33.05
C VAL A 55 8.66 7.25 32.46
N GLN A 56 8.80 6.10 31.78
CA GLN A 56 7.65 5.36 31.25
C GLN A 56 6.68 4.97 32.38
N MET A 57 7.21 4.51 33.54
CA MET A 57 6.38 4.20 34.70
C MET A 57 5.65 5.42 35.22
N GLN A 58 6.30 6.57 35.28
CA GLN A 58 5.67 7.82 35.70
C GLN A 58 4.55 8.23 34.73
N ILE A 59 4.80 8.18 33.44
CA ILE A 59 3.80 8.48 32.39
C ILE A 59 2.57 7.58 32.58
N VAL A 60 2.76 6.26 32.62
CA VAL A 60 1.65 5.31 32.76
C VAL A 60 0.86 5.54 34.03
N ARG A 61 1.54 5.73 35.16
CA ARG A 61 0.88 5.93 36.46
C ARG A 61 0.28 7.32 36.68
N SER A 62 0.60 8.29 35.84
CA SER A 62 -0.07 9.60 35.82
C SER A 62 -1.45 9.57 35.18
N MET A 63 -1.80 8.49 34.50
CA MET A 63 -3.10 8.34 33.84
C MET A 63 -4.16 7.92 34.87
N GLN A 64 -5.32 8.54 34.82
CA GLN A 64 -6.44 8.23 35.71
C GLN A 64 -6.86 6.75 35.57
N GLY A 65 -6.88 6.03 36.71
CA GLY A 65 -7.22 4.60 36.77
C GLY A 65 -6.03 3.65 36.51
N MET A 66 -4.83 4.18 36.25
CA MET A 66 -3.62 3.41 36.02
C MET A 66 -2.54 3.62 37.07
N GLU A 67 -2.86 4.20 38.18
CA GLU A 67 -1.94 4.57 39.27
C GLU A 67 -1.15 3.36 39.82
N ASN A 68 -1.75 2.17 39.77
CA ASN A 68 -1.16 0.91 40.22
C ASN A 68 -0.70 -0.01 39.07
N ALA A 69 -0.70 0.49 37.83
CA ALA A 69 -0.29 -0.30 36.66
C ALA A 69 1.18 -0.74 36.75
N LYS A 70 1.45 -1.92 36.21
CA LYS A 70 2.80 -2.47 36.09
C LYS A 70 3.11 -2.62 34.60
N ILE A 71 4.24 -2.12 34.17
CA ILE A 71 4.73 -2.32 32.82
C ILE A 71 5.38 -3.71 32.75
N VAL A 72 4.83 -4.61 31.94
CA VAL A 72 5.36 -5.95 31.70
C VAL A 72 6.49 -5.90 30.67
N ARG A 73 6.29 -5.11 29.60
CA ARG A 73 7.26 -4.88 28.53
C ARG A 73 7.40 -3.36 28.34
N PRO A 74 8.56 -2.79 28.61
CA PRO A 74 8.77 -1.36 28.39
C PRO A 74 8.81 -1.06 26.89
N GLY A 75 8.42 0.17 26.53
CA GLY A 75 8.69 0.72 25.22
C GLY A 75 10.18 0.82 24.95
N TYR A 76 10.60 0.71 23.72
CA TYR A 76 11.99 0.73 23.29
C TYR A 76 12.15 1.46 21.97
N ALA A 77 13.33 2.02 21.74
CA ALA A 77 13.70 2.56 20.45
C ALA A 77 14.07 1.43 19.51
N ILE A 78 13.54 1.47 18.30
CA ILE A 78 14.01 0.62 17.22
C ILE A 78 14.90 1.50 16.33
N GLU A 79 16.16 1.15 16.20
CA GLU A 79 17.08 1.74 15.24
C GLU A 79 17.14 0.86 14.00
N TYR A 80 17.01 1.48 12.83
CA TYR A 80 17.08 0.79 11.55
C TYR A 80 18.29 1.29 10.76
N ASP A 81 18.97 0.39 10.09
CA ASP A 81 19.87 0.78 9.03
C ASP A 81 19.07 1.27 7.82
N PHE A 82 19.53 2.35 7.25
CA PHE A 82 18.93 2.99 6.09
C PHE A 82 20.00 3.29 5.06
N PHE A 83 19.72 2.92 3.83
CA PHE A 83 20.54 3.27 2.66
C PHE A 83 19.75 4.21 1.76
N ASP A 84 20.45 5.16 1.15
CA ASP A 84 19.81 6.09 0.23
C ASP A 84 19.27 5.31 -1.00
N PRO A 85 17.96 5.26 -1.23
CA PRO A 85 17.40 4.47 -2.32
C PRO A 85 17.75 5.01 -3.71
N ARG A 86 18.33 6.22 -3.81
CA ARG A 86 18.89 6.73 -5.06
C ARG A 86 20.13 5.96 -5.51
N ASP A 87 20.72 5.15 -4.63
CA ASP A 87 21.80 4.24 -4.93
C ASP A 87 21.33 2.91 -5.52
N LEU A 88 20.02 2.77 -5.75
CA LEU A 88 19.40 1.61 -6.38
C LEU A 88 19.03 1.91 -7.84
N LYS A 89 19.07 0.85 -8.66
CA LYS A 89 18.44 0.80 -9.98
C LYS A 89 16.92 0.65 -9.82
N PRO A 90 16.11 0.92 -10.84
CA PRO A 90 14.66 0.65 -10.79
C PRO A 90 14.28 -0.82 -10.51
N THR A 91 15.20 -1.74 -10.70
CA THR A 91 15.09 -3.16 -10.34
C THR A 91 15.28 -3.43 -8.85
N LEU A 92 15.58 -2.39 -8.05
CA LEU A 92 15.99 -2.44 -6.64
C LEU A 92 17.35 -3.11 -6.42
N GLU A 93 18.12 -3.34 -7.48
CA GLU A 93 19.52 -3.75 -7.39
C GLU A 93 20.40 -2.56 -7.03
N SER A 94 21.41 -2.79 -6.18
CA SER A 94 22.44 -1.78 -5.88
C SER A 94 23.20 -1.37 -7.13
N LYS A 95 23.48 -0.08 -7.28
CA LYS A 95 24.35 0.44 -8.34
C LYS A 95 25.82 0.08 -8.15
N TYR A 96 26.21 -0.28 -6.93
CA TYR A 96 27.61 -0.51 -6.55
C TYR A 96 27.98 -1.98 -6.41
N ILE A 97 27.02 -2.82 -6.00
CA ILE A 97 27.25 -4.24 -5.78
C ILE A 97 26.28 -5.01 -6.66
N GLN A 98 26.81 -5.69 -7.65
CA GLN A 98 26.04 -6.49 -8.58
C GLN A 98 25.40 -7.69 -7.87
N GLY A 99 24.12 -7.96 -8.16
CA GLY A 99 23.37 -9.07 -7.57
C GLY A 99 22.88 -8.80 -6.14
N LEU A 100 23.11 -7.61 -5.58
CA LEU A 100 22.57 -7.21 -4.28
C LEU A 100 21.32 -6.36 -4.45
N PHE A 101 20.19 -6.86 -3.91
CA PHE A 101 18.88 -6.21 -3.99
C PHE A 101 18.41 -5.78 -2.60
N PHE A 102 17.80 -4.61 -2.49
CA PHE A 102 17.25 -4.09 -1.25
C PHE A 102 15.73 -3.94 -1.35
N ALA A 103 15.03 -4.26 -0.26
CA ALA A 103 13.58 -4.13 -0.19
C ALA A 103 13.11 -3.75 1.21
N GLY A 104 12.04 -2.97 1.28
CA GLY A 104 11.38 -2.61 2.52
C GLY A 104 12.06 -1.45 3.24
N GLN A 105 12.13 -1.54 4.53
CA GLN A 105 12.50 -0.46 5.43
C GLN A 105 13.91 0.10 5.21
N ILE A 106 14.83 -0.74 4.79
CA ILE A 106 16.20 -0.34 4.46
C ILE A 106 16.24 0.74 3.36
N ASN A 107 15.19 0.82 2.53
CA ASN A 107 15.03 1.83 1.47
C ASN A 107 14.25 3.07 1.94
N GLY A 108 14.00 3.22 3.26
CA GLY A 108 13.30 4.38 3.80
C GLY A 108 11.77 4.30 3.75
N THR A 109 11.20 3.13 3.54
CA THR A 109 9.75 2.89 3.65
C THR A 109 9.41 2.27 4.98
N THR A 110 8.22 2.55 5.53
CA THR A 110 7.81 2.04 6.85
C THR A 110 6.49 1.27 6.84
N GLY A 111 5.82 1.17 5.69
CA GLY A 111 4.57 0.41 5.55
C GLY A 111 4.81 -1.05 5.17
N TYR A 112 3.93 -1.92 5.64
CA TYR A 112 3.97 -3.35 5.28
C TYR A 112 3.70 -3.56 3.79
N GLU A 113 2.79 -2.79 3.22
CA GLU A 113 2.41 -2.84 1.82
C GLU A 113 3.57 -2.42 0.91
N GLU A 114 4.26 -1.34 1.28
CA GLU A 114 5.45 -0.88 0.55
C GLU A 114 6.58 -1.92 0.64
N ALA A 115 6.76 -2.54 1.80
CA ALA A 115 7.78 -3.58 1.98
C ALA A 115 7.46 -4.83 1.15
N ALA A 116 6.20 -5.27 1.13
CA ALA A 116 5.76 -6.42 0.35
C ALA A 116 5.92 -6.18 -1.16
N ALA A 117 5.54 -4.99 -1.63
CA ALA A 117 5.68 -4.61 -3.03
C ALA A 117 7.15 -4.57 -3.48
N GLN A 118 8.03 -3.98 -2.67
CA GLN A 118 9.46 -3.97 -2.93
C GLN A 118 10.06 -5.39 -2.88
N GLY A 119 9.65 -6.21 -1.90
CA GLY A 119 10.10 -7.58 -1.77
C GLY A 119 9.76 -8.43 -2.99
N LEU A 120 8.54 -8.27 -3.53
CA LEU A 120 8.13 -8.93 -4.77
C LEU A 120 9.03 -8.52 -5.94
N LEU A 121 9.27 -7.22 -6.12
CA LEU A 121 10.08 -6.72 -7.23
C LEU A 121 11.56 -7.11 -7.10
N ALA A 122 12.13 -6.96 -5.91
CA ALA A 122 13.51 -7.34 -5.64
C ALA A 122 13.73 -8.85 -5.84
N GLY A 123 12.81 -9.68 -5.31
CA GLY A 123 12.86 -11.14 -5.47
C GLY A 123 12.72 -11.59 -6.92
N LEU A 124 11.81 -10.97 -7.67
CA LEU A 124 11.67 -11.21 -9.11
C LEU A 124 12.98 -10.89 -9.85
N ASN A 125 13.56 -9.73 -9.58
CA ASN A 125 14.78 -9.30 -10.27
C ASN A 125 16.01 -10.11 -9.83
N ALA A 126 16.09 -10.53 -8.58
CA ALA A 126 17.13 -11.45 -8.12
C ALA A 126 17.04 -12.81 -8.82
N ALA A 127 15.83 -13.36 -8.98
CA ALA A 127 15.62 -14.60 -9.74
C ALA A 127 15.97 -14.44 -11.22
N ARG A 128 15.60 -13.32 -11.84
CA ARG A 128 15.96 -13.01 -13.24
C ARG A 128 17.46 -12.84 -13.42
N PHE A 129 18.10 -12.16 -12.47
CA PHE A 129 19.55 -12.01 -12.45
C PHE A 129 20.26 -13.35 -12.37
N SER A 130 19.85 -14.24 -11.47
CA SER A 130 20.40 -15.61 -11.36
C SER A 130 20.18 -16.45 -12.61
N ALA A 131 19.13 -16.15 -13.38
CA ALA A 131 18.82 -16.81 -14.65
C ALA A 131 19.41 -16.08 -15.86
N GLU A 132 20.29 -15.11 -15.66
CA GLU A 132 20.92 -14.28 -16.71
C GLU A 132 19.89 -13.57 -17.62
N LYS A 133 18.73 -13.24 -17.07
CA LYS A 133 17.67 -12.51 -17.76
C LYS A 133 17.73 -11.03 -17.42
N GLU A 134 17.29 -10.20 -18.36
CA GLU A 134 17.18 -8.77 -18.16
C GLU A 134 16.24 -8.44 -16.99
N GLY A 135 16.62 -7.45 -16.18
CA GLY A 135 15.80 -6.97 -15.07
C GLY A 135 14.50 -6.31 -15.55
N TRP A 136 13.49 -6.29 -14.68
CA TRP A 136 12.20 -5.67 -14.98
C TRP A 136 11.76 -4.73 -13.86
N ALA A 137 11.14 -3.62 -14.22
CA ALA A 137 10.48 -2.71 -13.30
C ALA A 137 9.20 -2.14 -13.96
N PRO A 138 8.10 -2.02 -13.22
CA PRO A 138 6.89 -1.38 -13.75
C PRO A 138 7.09 0.12 -13.88
N ARG A 139 6.44 0.74 -14.89
CA ARG A 139 6.42 2.19 -15.05
C ARG A 139 5.36 2.83 -14.14
N ARG A 140 5.48 4.15 -13.95
CA ARG A 140 4.54 4.95 -13.15
C ARG A 140 3.09 4.90 -13.64
N ASP A 141 2.88 4.72 -14.96
CA ASP A 141 1.56 4.60 -15.59
C ASP A 141 0.96 3.19 -15.52
N GLN A 142 1.74 2.20 -15.09
CA GLN A 142 1.32 0.79 -15.04
C GLN A 142 0.88 0.35 -13.65
N ALA A 143 1.55 0.82 -12.60
CA ALA A 143 1.29 0.36 -11.23
C ALA A 143 1.74 1.38 -10.18
N TYR A 144 1.10 1.36 -9.00
CA TYR A 144 1.57 2.09 -7.83
C TYR A 144 2.98 1.65 -7.40
N LEU A 145 3.33 0.38 -7.61
CA LEU A 145 4.69 -0.11 -7.43
C LEU A 145 5.70 0.63 -8.31
N GLY A 146 5.31 0.98 -9.55
CA GLY A 146 6.15 1.80 -10.43
C GLY A 146 6.35 3.21 -9.89
N VAL A 147 5.29 3.84 -9.37
CA VAL A 147 5.39 5.16 -8.72
C VAL A 147 6.31 5.10 -7.50
N LEU A 148 6.11 4.11 -6.63
CA LEU A 148 6.92 3.91 -5.43
C LEU A 148 8.41 3.78 -5.76
N VAL A 149 8.76 2.89 -6.68
CA VAL A 149 10.16 2.61 -7.03
C VAL A 149 10.80 3.80 -7.72
N ASP A 150 10.09 4.45 -8.62
CA ASP A 150 10.60 5.64 -9.30
C ASP A 150 10.84 6.78 -8.32
N ASP A 151 9.90 7.07 -7.41
CA ASP A 151 10.08 8.08 -6.37
C ASP A 151 11.31 7.78 -5.49
N LEU A 152 11.46 6.52 -5.06
CA LEU A 152 12.60 6.12 -4.23
C LEU A 152 13.93 6.30 -4.97
N CYS A 153 14.03 5.79 -6.19
CA CYS A 153 15.30 5.76 -6.94
C CYS A 153 15.70 7.13 -7.51
N THR A 154 14.74 8.04 -7.72
CA THR A 154 15.00 9.37 -8.32
C THR A 154 15.02 10.48 -7.29
N LEU A 155 14.02 10.55 -6.42
CA LEU A 155 13.87 11.61 -5.43
C LEU A 155 14.57 11.29 -4.11
N GLY A 156 14.66 10.00 -3.76
CA GLY A 156 15.09 9.54 -2.45
C GLY A 156 14.07 9.86 -1.36
N THR A 157 14.48 9.69 -0.10
CA THR A 157 13.63 9.97 1.05
C THR A 157 14.35 10.83 2.08
N LYS A 158 13.69 11.89 2.54
CA LYS A 158 14.15 12.70 3.69
C LYS A 158 13.40 12.34 4.97
N GLU A 159 12.25 11.73 4.82
CA GLU A 159 11.32 11.26 5.86
C GLU A 159 10.76 9.89 5.46
N PRO A 160 10.07 9.15 6.35
CA PRO A 160 9.48 7.85 6.01
C PRO A 160 8.58 7.94 4.79
N TYR A 161 8.92 7.20 3.74
CA TYR A 161 8.10 7.16 2.54
C TYR A 161 6.84 6.32 2.78
N ARG A 162 5.68 6.91 2.47
CA ARG A 162 4.40 6.23 2.41
C ARG A 162 3.78 6.44 1.03
N MET A 163 3.16 5.37 0.52
CA MET A 163 2.46 5.42 -0.75
C MET A 163 1.06 6.00 -0.55
N PHE A 164 0.84 7.18 -1.09
CA PHE A 164 -0.47 7.82 -1.16
C PHE A 164 -0.92 7.96 -2.62
N THR A 165 -2.22 7.89 -2.85
CA THR A 165 -2.79 8.07 -4.20
C THR A 165 -2.44 9.42 -4.81
N SER A 166 -2.20 10.45 -3.98
CA SER A 166 -1.76 11.78 -4.43
C SER A 166 -0.39 11.79 -5.10
N ARG A 167 0.44 10.76 -4.90
CA ARG A 167 1.75 10.62 -5.56
C ARG A 167 1.65 10.10 -7.00
N ALA A 168 0.52 9.51 -7.37
CA ALA A 168 0.32 8.90 -8.68
C ALA A 168 -0.39 9.87 -9.63
N GLU A 169 0.25 10.20 -10.73
CA GLU A 169 -0.28 11.06 -11.80
C GLU A 169 -1.51 10.40 -12.45
N TYR A 170 -1.46 9.09 -12.62
CA TYR A 170 -2.50 8.30 -13.27
C TYR A 170 -3.47 7.64 -12.28
N ARG A 171 -3.68 8.22 -11.09
CA ARG A 171 -4.47 7.62 -10.02
C ARG A 171 -5.92 7.25 -10.40
N LEU A 172 -6.51 7.94 -11.38
CA LEU A 172 -7.85 7.62 -11.88
C LEU A 172 -7.86 6.34 -12.75
N MET A 173 -6.70 5.96 -13.31
CA MET A 173 -6.52 4.74 -14.11
C MET A 173 -5.97 3.59 -13.28
N LEU A 174 -5.12 3.89 -12.30
CA LEU A 174 -4.47 2.90 -11.43
C LEU A 174 -5.39 2.53 -10.27
N ARG A 175 -6.45 1.77 -10.56
CA ARG A 175 -7.42 1.33 -9.57
C ARG A 175 -7.24 -0.14 -9.24
N GLU A 176 -7.71 -0.53 -8.06
CA GLU A 176 -7.71 -1.91 -7.59
C GLU A 176 -8.56 -2.81 -8.49
N ASP A 177 -9.76 -2.34 -8.86
CA ASP A 177 -10.75 -3.09 -9.64
C ASP A 177 -10.30 -3.46 -11.07
N ASN A 178 -9.30 -2.79 -11.61
CA ASN A 178 -8.75 -3.05 -12.94
C ASN A 178 -7.28 -3.49 -12.95
N ALA A 179 -6.70 -3.75 -11.79
CA ALA A 179 -5.28 -4.10 -11.68
C ALA A 179 -4.95 -5.42 -12.40
N ASP A 180 -5.87 -6.37 -12.35
CA ASP A 180 -5.72 -7.65 -13.06
C ASP A 180 -5.68 -7.47 -14.57
N LEU A 181 -6.50 -6.59 -15.14
CA LEU A 181 -6.52 -6.29 -16.59
C LEU A 181 -5.23 -5.62 -17.06
N ARG A 182 -4.52 -4.92 -16.17
CA ARG A 182 -3.28 -4.21 -16.50
C ARG A 182 -2.00 -5.03 -16.30
N LEU A 183 -2.02 -5.97 -15.35
CA LEU A 183 -0.79 -6.59 -14.85
C LEU A 183 -0.73 -8.11 -14.99
N THR A 184 -1.88 -8.81 -15.17
CA THR A 184 -1.87 -10.29 -15.14
C THR A 184 -1.12 -10.90 -16.33
N GLU A 185 -1.27 -10.35 -17.53
CA GLU A 185 -0.52 -10.84 -18.72
C GLU A 185 0.99 -10.69 -18.49
N GLN A 186 1.42 -9.53 -18.04
CA GLN A 186 2.82 -9.27 -17.74
C GLN A 186 3.33 -10.15 -16.58
N GLY A 187 2.50 -10.36 -15.54
CA GLY A 187 2.80 -11.29 -14.46
C GLY A 187 2.97 -12.73 -14.95
N ARG A 188 2.20 -13.14 -15.97
CA ARG A 188 2.31 -14.45 -16.60
C ARG A 188 3.63 -14.59 -17.38
N GLU A 189 4.00 -13.59 -18.16
CA GLU A 189 5.27 -13.55 -18.88
C GLU A 189 6.49 -13.58 -17.94
N LEU A 190 6.36 -12.93 -16.79
CA LEU A 190 7.39 -12.91 -15.75
C LEU A 190 7.46 -14.20 -14.90
N GLY A 191 6.50 -15.13 -15.08
CA GLY A 191 6.44 -16.38 -14.34
C GLY A 191 5.84 -16.25 -12.92
N LEU A 192 5.13 -15.16 -12.63
CA LEU A 192 4.50 -14.90 -11.33
C LEU A 192 3.04 -15.38 -11.24
N VAL A 193 2.43 -15.70 -12.37
CA VAL A 193 1.02 -16.13 -12.47
C VAL A 193 0.98 -17.59 -12.91
N ASP A 194 0.40 -18.43 -12.06
CA ASP A 194 0.20 -19.86 -12.30
C ASP A 194 -0.91 -20.14 -13.32
N ASP A 195 -1.08 -21.40 -13.69
CA ASP A 195 -2.06 -21.81 -14.70
C ASP A 195 -3.49 -21.63 -14.22
N GLU A 196 -3.78 -21.83 -12.95
CA GLU A 196 -5.12 -21.66 -12.38
C GLU A 196 -5.55 -20.20 -12.43
N ARG A 197 -4.69 -19.28 -11.95
CA ARG A 197 -4.96 -17.84 -12.00
C ARG A 197 -5.07 -17.33 -13.43
N TRP A 198 -4.22 -17.83 -14.33
CA TRP A 198 -4.26 -17.50 -15.74
C TRP A 198 -5.56 -17.93 -16.41
N ALA A 199 -6.04 -19.15 -16.12
CA ALA A 199 -7.33 -19.64 -16.64
C ALA A 199 -8.50 -18.77 -16.16
N ARG A 200 -8.56 -18.44 -14.85
CA ARG A 200 -9.58 -17.55 -14.29
C ARG A 200 -9.56 -16.15 -14.92
N PHE A 201 -8.38 -15.62 -15.17
CA PHE A 201 -8.22 -14.32 -15.83
C PHE A 201 -8.79 -14.34 -17.26
N ASN A 202 -8.48 -15.36 -18.04
CA ASN A 202 -9.01 -15.50 -19.39
C ASN A 202 -10.53 -15.67 -19.40
N GLU A 203 -11.11 -16.47 -18.51
CA GLU A 203 -12.56 -16.60 -18.36
C GLU A 203 -13.23 -15.25 -18.04
N LYS A 204 -12.61 -14.44 -17.17
CA LYS A 204 -13.07 -13.07 -16.90
C LYS A 204 -13.03 -12.20 -18.15
N LEU A 205 -11.93 -12.20 -18.91
CA LEU A 205 -11.79 -11.43 -20.14
C LEU A 205 -12.86 -11.82 -21.18
N GLU A 206 -13.05 -13.11 -21.40
CA GLU A 206 -14.07 -13.62 -22.32
C GLU A 206 -15.48 -13.21 -21.88
N SER A 207 -15.76 -13.25 -20.59
CA SER A 207 -17.05 -12.86 -20.02
C SER A 207 -17.31 -11.36 -20.19
N ILE A 208 -16.30 -10.52 -19.95
CA ILE A 208 -16.38 -9.07 -20.18
C ILE A 208 -16.64 -8.78 -21.67
N GLU A 209 -15.92 -9.43 -22.58
CA GLU A 209 -16.07 -9.18 -24.01
C GLU A 209 -17.42 -9.70 -24.55
N ARG A 210 -17.89 -10.85 -24.07
CA ARG A 210 -19.22 -11.36 -24.37
C ARG A 210 -20.31 -10.39 -23.93
N GLU A 211 -20.21 -9.87 -22.72
CA GLU A 211 -21.19 -8.94 -22.18
C GLU A 211 -21.14 -7.56 -22.87
N ARG A 212 -19.95 -7.05 -23.16
CA ARG A 212 -19.79 -5.84 -23.99
C ARG A 212 -20.45 -5.99 -25.37
N ARG A 213 -20.27 -7.15 -26.01
CA ARG A 213 -20.90 -7.44 -27.31
C ARG A 213 -22.41 -7.50 -27.17
N ARG A 214 -22.93 -8.20 -26.15
CA ARG A 214 -24.36 -8.25 -25.87
C ARG A 214 -24.95 -6.86 -25.68
N LEU A 215 -24.35 -6.02 -24.85
CA LEU A 215 -24.81 -4.66 -24.59
C LEU A 215 -24.76 -3.76 -25.84
N LYS A 216 -23.74 -3.91 -26.69
CA LYS A 216 -23.64 -3.16 -27.95
C LYS A 216 -24.72 -3.53 -28.96
N THR A 217 -25.19 -4.76 -28.94
CA THR A 217 -26.22 -5.28 -29.90
C THR A 217 -27.63 -5.23 -29.34
N SER A 218 -27.79 -5.05 -28.04
CA SER A 218 -29.10 -4.95 -27.39
C SER A 218 -29.66 -3.53 -27.49
N TRP A 219 -30.89 -3.44 -28.00
CA TRP A 219 -31.63 -2.18 -28.11
C TRP A 219 -32.77 -2.19 -27.12
N VAL A 220 -32.96 -1.08 -26.41
CA VAL A 220 -34.10 -0.84 -25.54
C VAL A 220 -35.08 0.06 -26.29
N ASN A 221 -36.24 -0.51 -26.62
CA ASN A 221 -37.34 0.29 -27.16
C ASN A 221 -38.14 0.85 -25.96
N PRO A 222 -38.22 2.17 -25.78
CA PRO A 222 -38.88 2.76 -24.62
C PRO A 222 -40.39 2.51 -24.56
N LEU A 223 -40.99 2.13 -25.69
CA LEU A 223 -42.44 1.80 -25.76
C LEU A 223 -42.71 0.33 -25.52
N ALA A 224 -41.68 -0.52 -25.38
CA ALA A 224 -41.87 -1.93 -25.06
C ALA A 224 -42.14 -2.13 -23.58
N GLU A 225 -42.98 -3.13 -23.25
CA GLU A 225 -43.29 -3.51 -21.87
C GLU A 225 -42.06 -3.85 -21.07
N SER A 226 -41.03 -4.46 -21.73
CA SER A 226 -39.73 -4.78 -21.14
C SER A 226 -38.91 -3.56 -20.73
N ALA A 227 -39.26 -2.36 -21.18
CA ALA A 227 -38.59 -1.12 -20.82
C ALA A 227 -39.25 -0.38 -19.63
N ALA A 228 -40.35 -0.88 -19.11
CA ALA A 228 -41.13 -0.20 -18.06
C ALA A 228 -40.27 0.09 -16.81
N GLU A 229 -39.47 -0.88 -16.38
CA GLU A 229 -38.59 -0.77 -15.22
C GLU A 229 -37.47 0.26 -15.46
N VAL A 230 -36.89 0.28 -16.66
CA VAL A 230 -35.86 1.25 -17.05
C VAL A 230 -36.46 2.65 -17.15
N ASN A 231 -37.66 2.78 -17.75
CA ASN A 231 -38.35 4.05 -17.89
C ASN A 231 -38.77 4.66 -16.55
N ALA A 232 -39.04 3.84 -15.52
CA ALA A 232 -39.34 4.32 -14.18
C ALA A 232 -38.19 5.12 -13.54
N HIS A 233 -36.96 4.93 -13.99
CA HIS A 233 -35.77 5.62 -13.51
C HIS A 233 -35.28 6.75 -14.44
N LEU A 234 -36.00 7.01 -15.55
CA LEU A 234 -35.66 8.07 -16.50
C LEU A 234 -36.72 9.19 -16.44
N THR A 235 -36.27 10.42 -16.57
CA THR A 235 -37.16 11.60 -16.61
C THR A 235 -37.96 11.71 -17.90
N ALA A 236 -37.50 11.01 -18.96
CA ALA A 236 -38.21 10.88 -20.24
C ALA A 236 -37.81 9.57 -20.91
N PRO A 237 -38.71 8.95 -21.71
CA PRO A 237 -38.38 7.77 -22.50
C PRO A 237 -37.24 8.06 -23.49
N GLN A 238 -36.20 7.24 -23.48
CA GLN A 238 -35.04 7.37 -24.35
C GLN A 238 -34.83 6.11 -25.17
N ILE A 239 -34.55 6.30 -26.46
CA ILE A 239 -34.13 5.21 -27.33
C ILE A 239 -32.60 5.20 -27.38
N GLY A 240 -31.98 4.04 -27.14
CA GLY A 240 -30.53 3.92 -27.23
C GLY A 240 -30.04 2.49 -27.06
N ARG A 241 -28.74 2.32 -27.27
CA ARG A 241 -28.08 1.06 -26.95
C ARG A 241 -27.92 0.94 -25.42
N ALA A 242 -27.98 -0.26 -24.89
CA ALA A 242 -27.74 -0.54 -23.49
C ALA A 242 -26.37 0.00 -22.98
N SER A 243 -25.39 0.18 -23.88
CA SER A 243 -24.05 0.70 -23.62
C SER A 243 -23.95 2.24 -23.61
N CYS A 244 -25.03 3.01 -23.82
CA CYS A 244 -24.98 4.49 -23.87
C CYS A 244 -24.62 5.17 -22.54
N ARG A 245 -24.45 4.45 -21.44
CA ARG A 245 -24.00 5.01 -20.15
C ARG A 245 -22.49 5.07 -19.96
N GLU A 246 -21.67 4.62 -20.91
CA GLU A 246 -20.20 4.67 -20.81
C GLU A 246 -19.56 6.01 -21.27
N ARG A 247 -20.33 7.09 -21.35
CA ARG A 247 -19.75 8.43 -21.56
C ARG A 247 -19.98 9.30 -20.33
N VAL A 248 -19.16 9.09 -19.33
CA VAL A 248 -18.76 10.12 -18.37
C VAL A 248 -17.29 9.92 -18.09
#